data_f115fbadd7af2b630c9874310de969ce
#
_entry.id   f115fbadd7af2b630c9874310de969ce
#
_cell.length_a   1.000
_cell.length_b   1.000
_cell.length_c   1.000
_cell.angle_alpha   90.00
_cell.angle_beta   90.00
_cell.angle_gamma   90.00
#
_symmetry.space_group_name_H-M   'P 1'
#
loop_
_entity.id
_entity.type
_entity.pdbx_description
1 polymer ?
#
loop_
_entity_poly.entity_id
_entity_poly.type
_entity_poly.pdbx_seq_one_letter_code
_entity_poly.pdbx_strand_id
1 'polypeptide(L)'
;MSISIQQISYIHPDKEVLFSDLNFAISKGQKLGLVGNNGCGKSTLLQIIAGQLSPSSGVIVRPDDLYYIPQHFGQYDSLTIAQALQIERKQQALHAILSGDASNENFVILDDDWNIEERSIAALDLWGLGQFTLSYPMNLLSGGEKTRVFLAGMDIHHPSVVLMDE
;
A
#
# COMPACT_ATOMS: atom_id res chain seq x y z
N MET A 1 16.79 -4.60 -0.99
CA MET A 1 16.68 -3.63 -2.09
C MET A 1 16.74 -2.25 -1.50
N SER A 2 17.04 -1.22 -2.28
CA SER A 2 17.15 0.17 -1.86
C SER A 2 16.24 1.01 -2.76
N ILE A 3 15.78 2.15 -2.23
CA ILE A 3 15.15 3.19 -3.04
C ILE A 3 16.25 4.15 -3.48
N SER A 4 16.28 4.52 -4.74
CA SER A 4 17.15 5.56 -5.27
C SER A 4 16.32 6.62 -5.98
N ILE A 5 16.49 7.86 -5.59
CA ILE A 5 15.81 9.03 -6.12
C ILE A 5 16.87 9.92 -6.76
N GLN A 6 16.70 10.20 -8.05
CA GLN A 6 17.67 10.96 -8.85
C GLN A 6 16.98 12.10 -9.57
N GLN A 7 17.33 13.32 -9.21
CA GLN A 7 16.90 14.58 -9.82
C GLN A 7 15.36 14.72 -9.90
N ILE A 8 14.64 14.21 -8.89
CA ILE A 8 13.19 14.27 -8.87
C ILE A 8 12.72 15.70 -8.63
N SER A 9 11.86 16.17 -9.52
CA SER A 9 11.14 17.42 -9.38
C SER A 9 9.65 17.21 -9.55
N TYR A 10 8.85 18.01 -8.87
CA TYR A 10 7.42 18.05 -9.05
C TYR A 10 6.90 19.48 -9.12
N ILE A 11 6.14 19.74 -10.18
CA ILE A 11 5.50 20.99 -10.49
C ILE A 11 3.99 20.74 -10.52
N HIS A 12 3.24 21.48 -9.73
CA HIS A 12 1.79 21.40 -9.73
C HIS A 12 1.19 21.83 -11.10
N PRO A 13 -0.05 21.42 -11.43
CA PRO A 13 -0.72 21.83 -12.67
C PRO A 13 -0.86 23.36 -12.83
N ASP A 14 -0.90 24.10 -11.71
CA ASP A 14 -0.91 25.57 -11.66
C ASP A 14 0.49 26.22 -11.89
N LYS A 15 1.50 25.37 -12.16
CA LYS A 15 2.91 25.73 -12.40
C LYS A 15 3.69 26.13 -11.13
N GLU A 16 3.17 25.95 -9.95
CA GLU A 16 3.93 26.11 -8.71
C GLU A 16 4.91 24.93 -8.55
N VAL A 17 6.19 25.25 -8.32
CA VAL A 17 7.24 24.24 -8.05
C VAL A 17 7.14 23.81 -6.60
N LEU A 18 6.74 22.57 -6.36
CA LEU A 18 6.63 22.02 -5.01
C LEU A 18 8.02 21.63 -4.45
N PHE A 19 8.81 20.95 -5.27
CA PHE A 19 10.23 20.67 -5.00
C PHE A 19 10.97 20.40 -6.31
N SER A 20 12.28 20.58 -6.28
CA SER A 20 13.14 20.40 -7.45
C SER A 20 14.46 19.72 -7.09
N ASP A 21 14.97 18.93 -8.02
CA ASP A 21 16.29 18.29 -7.98
C ASP A 21 16.59 17.50 -6.71
N LEU A 22 15.58 16.76 -6.20
CA LEU A 22 15.76 15.90 -5.03
C LEU A 22 16.63 14.68 -5.40
N ASN A 23 17.68 14.47 -4.61
CA ASN A 23 18.61 13.36 -4.78
C ASN A 23 18.86 12.70 -3.42
N PHE A 24 18.47 11.45 -3.25
CA PHE A 24 18.82 10.65 -2.08
C PHE A 24 18.60 9.15 -2.34
N ALA A 25 19.15 8.33 -1.47
CA ALA A 25 18.95 6.90 -1.49
C ALA A 25 18.63 6.38 -0.08
N ILE A 26 17.80 5.34 -0.02
CA ILE A 26 17.45 4.64 1.22
C ILE A 26 17.93 3.20 1.08
N SER A 27 18.83 2.78 1.93
CA SER A 27 19.35 1.42 1.94
C SER A 27 18.46 0.47 2.74
N LYS A 28 18.59 -0.83 2.51
CA LYS A 28 17.87 -1.85 3.26
C LYS A 28 18.09 -1.70 4.77
N GLY A 29 17.02 -1.75 5.54
CA GLY A 29 17.05 -1.66 7.01
C GLY A 29 17.15 -0.24 7.56
N GLN A 30 17.27 0.78 6.70
CA GLN A 30 17.19 2.18 7.15
C GLN A 30 15.75 2.59 7.47
N LYS A 31 15.61 3.42 8.50
CA LYS A 31 14.38 4.16 8.83
C LYS A 31 14.65 5.64 8.57
N LEU A 32 13.84 6.25 7.72
CA LEU A 32 13.97 7.66 7.36
C LEU A 32 12.70 8.40 7.75
N GLY A 33 12.83 9.51 8.47
CA GLY A 33 11.75 10.44 8.74
C GLY A 33 11.78 11.61 7.77
N LEU A 34 10.65 11.86 7.09
CA LEU A 34 10.46 13.01 6.23
C LEU A 34 9.82 14.14 7.04
N VAL A 35 10.59 15.19 7.33
CA VAL A 35 10.17 16.31 8.19
C VAL A 35 10.07 17.60 7.37
N GLY A 36 9.06 18.39 7.63
CA GLY A 36 8.83 19.66 6.98
C GLY A 36 7.46 20.26 7.31
N ASN A 37 7.24 21.52 6.95
CA ASN A 37 5.96 22.22 7.16
C ASN A 37 4.82 21.54 6.38
N ASN A 38 3.58 21.80 6.81
CA ASN A 38 2.41 21.36 6.05
C ASN A 38 2.41 22.04 4.68
N GLY A 39 2.05 21.26 3.64
CA GLY A 39 2.04 21.75 2.26
C GLY A 39 3.40 21.72 1.53
N CYS A 40 4.51 21.38 2.19
CA CYS A 40 5.82 21.34 1.52
C CYS A 40 6.04 20.13 0.60
N GLY A 41 5.04 19.27 0.40
CA GLY A 41 5.08 18.16 -0.56
C GLY A 41 5.48 16.79 0.00
N LYS A 42 5.45 16.57 1.32
CA LYS A 42 5.77 15.27 1.93
C LYS A 42 4.92 14.14 1.35
N SER A 43 3.60 14.27 1.43
CA SER A 43 2.65 13.27 0.88
C SER A 43 2.81 13.10 -0.63
N THR A 44 3.03 14.19 -1.36
CA THR A 44 3.28 14.15 -2.80
C THR A 44 4.54 13.35 -3.13
N LEU A 45 5.62 13.57 -2.39
CA LEU A 45 6.85 12.80 -2.57
C LEU A 45 6.65 11.31 -2.26
N LEU A 46 5.94 10.97 -1.18
CA LEU A 46 5.61 9.59 -0.83
C LEU A 46 4.74 8.92 -1.91
N GLN A 47 3.74 9.62 -2.45
CA GLN A 47 2.92 9.14 -3.56
C GLN A 47 3.72 8.92 -4.85
N ILE A 48 4.70 9.79 -5.13
CA ILE A 48 5.62 9.64 -6.27
C ILE A 48 6.51 8.40 -6.05
N ILE A 49 7.06 8.21 -4.85
CA ILE A 49 7.85 7.02 -4.51
C ILE A 49 6.96 5.76 -4.60
N ALA A 50 5.71 5.84 -4.13
CA ALA A 50 4.73 4.76 -4.25
C ALA A 50 4.30 4.46 -5.71
N GLY A 51 4.58 5.37 -6.65
CA GLY A 51 4.17 5.29 -8.06
C GLY A 51 2.70 5.58 -8.31
N GLN A 52 2.03 6.18 -7.36
CA GLN A 52 0.67 6.67 -7.50
C GLN A 52 0.62 8.00 -8.24
N LEU A 53 1.73 8.73 -8.26
CA LEU A 53 1.88 10.00 -8.95
C LEU A 53 3.20 9.99 -9.75
N SER A 54 3.16 10.53 -10.96
CA SER A 54 4.35 10.67 -11.79
C SER A 54 5.10 11.95 -11.44
N PRO A 55 6.44 11.93 -11.30
CA PRO A 55 7.23 13.14 -11.14
C PRO A 55 7.22 13.97 -12.43
N SER A 56 7.46 15.28 -12.34
CA SER A 56 7.64 16.15 -13.50
C SER A 56 8.95 15.88 -14.22
N SER A 57 10.00 15.49 -13.48
CA SER A 57 11.30 15.06 -14.02
C SER A 57 12.04 14.16 -13.03
N GLY A 58 13.09 13.50 -13.50
CA GLY A 58 13.94 12.60 -12.72
C GLY A 58 13.54 11.15 -12.78
N VAL A 59 14.24 10.29 -12.03
CA VAL A 59 14.06 8.84 -12.04
C VAL A 59 14.02 8.30 -10.62
N ILE A 60 13.10 7.35 -10.38
CA ILE A 60 13.01 6.56 -9.15
C ILE A 60 13.26 5.10 -9.48
N VAL A 61 14.20 4.51 -8.76
CA VAL A 61 14.40 3.06 -8.70
C VAL A 61 13.90 2.59 -7.34
N ARG A 62 12.96 1.67 -7.34
CA ARG A 62 12.31 1.14 -6.13
C ARG A 62 12.00 -0.34 -6.30
N PRO A 63 11.81 -1.10 -5.20
CA PRO A 63 11.34 -2.48 -5.27
C PRO A 63 9.86 -2.53 -5.68
N ASP A 64 9.45 -3.64 -6.27
CA ASP A 64 8.05 -3.87 -6.68
C ASP A 64 7.13 -4.15 -5.48
N ASP A 65 7.68 -4.73 -4.41
CA ASP A 65 6.99 -5.08 -3.17
C ASP A 65 6.95 -3.93 -2.14
N LEU A 66 6.77 -2.70 -2.61
CA LEU A 66 6.60 -1.52 -1.78
C LEU A 66 5.15 -1.39 -1.32
N TYR A 67 4.94 -1.13 -0.04
CA TYR A 67 3.62 -0.92 0.56
C TYR A 67 3.46 0.52 1.04
N TYR A 68 2.36 1.17 0.63
CA TYR A 68 2.06 2.55 0.98
C TYR A 68 0.84 2.65 1.89
N ILE A 69 1.01 3.29 3.03
CA ILE A 69 -0.05 3.60 3.99
C ILE A 69 -0.35 5.11 3.88
N PRO A 70 -1.52 5.51 3.38
CA PRO A 70 -1.87 6.90 3.19
C PRO A 70 -2.30 7.59 4.50
N GLN A 71 -2.19 8.90 4.56
CA GLN A 71 -2.70 9.72 5.66
C GLN A 71 -4.24 9.73 5.70
N HIS A 72 -4.89 9.77 4.54
CA HIS A 72 -6.34 9.80 4.40
C HIS A 72 -6.85 8.55 3.72
N PHE A 73 -7.97 8.02 4.18
CA PHE A 73 -8.54 6.76 3.73
C PHE A 73 -9.84 6.92 2.93
N GLY A 74 -10.31 8.15 2.67
CA GLY A 74 -11.59 8.40 1.98
C GLY A 74 -11.71 7.74 0.61
N GLN A 75 -10.59 7.59 -0.11
CA GLN A 75 -10.57 6.89 -1.40
C GLN A 75 -10.87 5.39 -1.30
N TYR A 76 -10.83 4.81 -0.11
CA TYR A 76 -11.13 3.39 0.15
C TYR A 76 -12.54 3.17 0.70
N ASP A 77 -13.33 4.23 0.94
CA ASP A 77 -14.64 4.14 1.59
C ASP A 77 -15.66 3.27 0.82
N SER A 78 -15.54 3.20 -0.50
CA SER A 78 -16.40 2.35 -1.34
C SER A 78 -15.96 0.89 -1.38
N LEU A 79 -14.85 0.53 -0.75
CA LEU A 79 -14.25 -0.79 -0.81
C LEU A 79 -14.58 -1.62 0.44
N THR A 80 -14.40 -2.94 0.32
CA THR A 80 -14.29 -3.85 1.46
C THR A 80 -12.85 -3.87 2.00
N ILE A 81 -12.63 -4.45 3.19
CA ILE A 81 -11.29 -4.67 3.75
C ILE A 81 -10.42 -5.47 2.76
N ALA A 82 -10.96 -6.57 2.19
CA ALA A 82 -10.23 -7.38 1.21
C ALA A 82 -9.80 -6.60 -0.03
N GLN A 83 -10.68 -5.72 -0.53
CA GLN A 83 -10.39 -4.85 -1.67
C GLN A 83 -9.35 -3.79 -1.33
N ALA A 84 -9.47 -3.14 -0.18
CA ALA A 84 -8.53 -2.12 0.28
C ALA A 84 -7.12 -2.71 0.49
N LEU A 85 -7.04 -3.93 0.98
CA LEU A 85 -5.80 -4.70 1.16
C LEU A 85 -5.31 -5.38 -0.12
N GLN A 86 -6.06 -5.29 -1.24
CA GLN A 86 -5.73 -5.90 -2.54
C GLN A 86 -5.58 -7.44 -2.50
N ILE A 87 -6.28 -8.10 -1.58
CA ILE A 87 -6.26 -9.57 -1.44
C ILE A 87 -7.49 -10.25 -2.04
N GLU A 88 -8.55 -9.49 -2.40
CA GLU A 88 -9.83 -10.02 -2.87
C GLU A 88 -9.66 -10.97 -4.05
N ARG A 89 -8.82 -10.62 -5.04
CA ARG A 89 -8.61 -11.47 -6.22
C ARG A 89 -8.01 -12.82 -5.87
N LYS A 90 -7.02 -12.86 -4.97
CA LYS A 90 -6.44 -14.11 -4.48
C LYS A 90 -7.44 -14.93 -3.68
N GLN A 91 -8.25 -14.28 -2.83
CA GLN A 91 -9.32 -14.93 -2.07
C GLN A 91 -10.37 -15.55 -3.01
N GLN A 92 -10.81 -14.83 -4.03
CA GLN A 92 -11.75 -15.34 -5.02
C GLN A 92 -11.16 -16.51 -5.81
N ALA A 93 -9.91 -16.44 -6.23
CA ALA A 93 -9.22 -17.53 -6.91
C ALA A 93 -9.10 -18.78 -6.02
N LEU A 94 -8.75 -18.60 -4.75
CA LEU A 94 -8.72 -19.70 -3.76
C LEU A 94 -10.09 -20.37 -3.64
N HIS A 95 -11.16 -19.60 -3.45
CA HIS A 95 -12.51 -20.12 -3.33
C HIS A 95 -12.99 -20.83 -4.61
N ALA A 96 -12.65 -20.30 -5.79
CA ALA A 96 -12.95 -20.93 -7.08
C ALA A 96 -12.28 -22.31 -7.19
N ILE A 97 -10.97 -22.39 -6.89
CA ILE A 97 -10.22 -23.65 -6.93
C ILE A 97 -10.82 -24.68 -5.93
N LEU A 98 -11.11 -24.27 -4.70
CA LEU A 98 -11.71 -25.14 -3.68
C LEU A 98 -13.12 -25.61 -4.06
N SER A 99 -13.84 -24.83 -4.88
CA SER A 99 -15.16 -25.19 -5.42
C SER A 99 -15.11 -26.06 -6.68
N GLY A 100 -13.88 -26.40 -7.16
CA GLY A 100 -13.67 -27.29 -8.30
C GLY A 100 -13.32 -26.59 -9.63
N ASP A 101 -13.24 -25.26 -9.65
CA ASP A 101 -12.74 -24.52 -10.82
C ASP A 101 -11.19 -24.49 -10.84
N ALA A 102 -10.61 -25.58 -11.34
CA ALA A 102 -9.16 -25.72 -11.48
C ALA A 102 -8.62 -25.05 -12.77
N SER A 103 -9.14 -23.89 -13.16
CA SER A 103 -8.61 -23.15 -14.30
C SER A 103 -7.19 -22.65 -14.03
N ASN A 104 -6.36 -22.62 -15.06
CA ASN A 104 -4.98 -22.14 -14.94
C ASN A 104 -4.92 -20.66 -14.50
N GLU A 105 -5.93 -19.88 -14.84
CA GLU A 105 -6.04 -18.47 -14.45
C GLU A 105 -6.12 -18.32 -12.91
N ASN A 106 -6.94 -19.13 -12.25
CA ASN A 106 -7.07 -19.11 -10.78
C ASN A 106 -5.76 -19.48 -10.09
N PHE A 107 -5.02 -20.46 -10.60
CA PHE A 107 -3.71 -20.81 -10.05
C PHE A 107 -2.68 -19.68 -10.23
N VAL A 108 -2.67 -19.02 -11.38
CA VAL A 108 -1.79 -17.87 -11.63
C VAL A 108 -2.13 -16.69 -10.70
N ILE A 109 -3.42 -16.41 -10.48
CA ILE A 109 -3.85 -15.33 -9.57
C ILE A 109 -3.52 -15.67 -8.11
N LEU A 110 -3.70 -16.92 -7.71
CA LEU A 110 -3.42 -17.36 -6.35
C LEU A 110 -1.92 -17.32 -6.05
N ASP A 111 -1.07 -17.62 -7.04
CA ASP A 111 0.40 -17.55 -6.94
C ASP A 111 0.93 -18.32 -5.72
N ASP A 112 0.50 -19.56 -5.56
CA ASP A 112 0.82 -20.46 -4.42
C ASP A 112 0.48 -19.90 -3.02
N ASP A 113 -0.30 -18.82 -2.94
CA ASP A 113 -0.66 -18.17 -1.68
C ASP A 113 -1.91 -18.80 -1.02
N TRP A 114 -1.85 -20.11 -0.78
CA TRP A 114 -2.96 -20.91 -0.25
C TRP A 114 -3.47 -20.45 1.12
N ASN A 115 -2.65 -19.77 1.89
CA ASN A 115 -2.97 -19.31 3.24
C ASN A 115 -3.39 -17.83 3.29
N ILE A 116 -3.66 -17.20 2.14
CA ILE A 116 -3.96 -15.76 2.08
C ILE A 116 -5.11 -15.37 3.00
N GLU A 117 -6.18 -16.16 3.04
CA GLU A 117 -7.35 -15.85 3.87
C GLU A 117 -7.08 -16.01 5.36
N GLU A 118 -6.49 -17.15 5.78
CA GLU A 118 -6.13 -17.40 7.18
C GLU A 118 -5.13 -16.37 7.70
N ARG A 119 -4.09 -16.07 6.91
CA ARG A 119 -3.08 -15.07 7.25
C ARG A 119 -3.69 -13.67 7.37
N SER A 120 -4.64 -13.33 6.50
CA SER A 120 -5.30 -12.03 6.54
C SER A 120 -6.20 -11.88 7.77
N ILE A 121 -6.95 -12.93 8.13
CA ILE A 121 -7.77 -12.94 9.35
C ILE A 121 -6.88 -12.83 10.59
N ALA A 122 -5.79 -13.61 10.65
CA ALA A 122 -4.86 -13.56 11.76
C ALA A 122 -4.17 -12.18 11.91
N ALA A 123 -3.83 -11.54 10.80
CA ALA A 123 -3.28 -10.18 10.79
C ALA A 123 -4.31 -9.15 11.31
N LEU A 124 -5.57 -9.24 10.89
CA LEU A 124 -6.62 -8.37 11.42
C LEU A 124 -6.80 -8.58 12.94
N ASP A 125 -6.79 -9.82 13.42
CA ASP A 125 -6.92 -10.12 14.85
C ASP A 125 -5.75 -9.56 15.66
N LEU A 126 -4.51 -9.69 15.15
CA LEU A 126 -3.30 -9.11 15.75
C LEU A 126 -3.42 -7.59 15.97
N TRP A 127 -4.07 -6.89 15.04
CA TRP A 127 -4.32 -5.44 15.11
C TRP A 127 -5.62 -5.07 15.82
N GLY A 128 -6.27 -6.03 16.51
CA GLY A 128 -7.50 -5.82 17.28
C GLY A 128 -8.71 -5.51 16.39
N LEU A 129 -8.79 -6.16 15.23
CA LEU A 129 -9.86 -6.05 14.24
C LEU A 129 -10.56 -7.40 13.99
N GLY A 130 -10.35 -8.41 14.85
CA GLY A 130 -10.89 -9.76 14.67
C GLY A 130 -12.43 -9.85 14.65
N GLN A 131 -13.14 -8.79 15.06
CA GLN A 131 -14.60 -8.70 14.94
C GLN A 131 -15.06 -8.39 13.51
N PHE A 132 -14.19 -7.98 12.60
CA PHE A 132 -14.53 -7.62 11.23
C PHE A 132 -14.14 -8.75 10.27
N THR A 133 -15.01 -9.03 9.31
CA THR A 133 -14.73 -9.94 8.20
C THR A 133 -13.97 -9.21 7.08
N LEU A 134 -13.30 -9.95 6.21
CA LEU A 134 -12.62 -9.38 5.03
C LEU A 134 -13.58 -8.67 4.07
N SER A 135 -14.88 -9.07 4.07
CA SER A 135 -15.94 -8.41 3.28
C SER A 135 -16.55 -7.18 3.97
N TYR A 136 -16.08 -6.80 5.17
CA TYR A 136 -16.63 -5.66 5.89
C TYR A 136 -16.32 -4.34 5.16
N PRO A 137 -17.31 -3.42 5.00
CA PRO A 137 -17.13 -2.18 4.28
C PRO A 137 -16.20 -1.19 5.03
N MET A 138 -15.25 -0.59 4.31
CA MET A 138 -14.30 0.37 4.86
C MET A 138 -14.96 1.65 5.41
N ASN A 139 -16.07 2.11 4.82
CA ASN A 139 -16.78 3.32 5.28
C ASN A 139 -17.42 3.19 6.67
N LEU A 140 -17.63 1.97 7.15
CA LEU A 140 -18.18 1.72 8.48
C LEU A 140 -17.10 1.65 9.56
N LEU A 141 -15.84 1.70 9.19
CA LEU A 141 -14.70 1.73 10.11
C LEU A 141 -14.39 3.17 10.54
N SER A 142 -14.02 3.35 11.80
CA SER A 142 -13.43 4.59 12.29
C SER A 142 -12.06 4.85 11.64
N GLY A 143 -11.56 6.10 11.69
CA GLY A 143 -10.24 6.43 11.15
C GLY A 143 -9.11 5.57 11.74
N GLY A 144 -9.13 5.34 13.07
CA GLY A 144 -8.13 4.50 13.71
C GLY A 144 -8.24 3.01 13.33
N GLU A 145 -9.45 2.50 13.05
CA GLU A 145 -9.62 1.13 12.52
C GLU A 145 -9.11 1.03 11.08
N LYS A 146 -9.36 2.02 10.23
CA LYS A 146 -8.81 2.07 8.87
C LYS A 146 -7.28 2.05 8.90
N THR A 147 -6.66 2.85 9.77
CA THR A 147 -5.20 2.81 9.96
C THR A 147 -4.73 1.40 10.33
N ARG A 148 -5.39 0.74 11.29
CA ARG A 148 -5.03 -0.63 11.70
C ARG A 148 -5.25 -1.66 10.61
N VAL A 149 -6.25 -1.52 9.73
CA VAL A 149 -6.41 -2.35 8.54
C VAL A 149 -5.17 -2.25 7.65
N PHE A 150 -4.68 -1.04 7.35
CA PHE A 150 -3.48 -0.89 6.53
C PHE A 150 -2.21 -1.36 7.25
N LEU A 151 -2.13 -1.25 8.58
CA LEU A 151 -1.03 -1.82 9.35
C LEU A 151 -1.04 -3.37 9.29
N ALA A 152 -2.23 -3.99 9.37
CA ALA A 152 -2.38 -5.44 9.15
C ALA A 152 -1.92 -5.86 7.74
N GLY A 153 -2.09 -5.00 6.73
CA GLY A 153 -1.59 -5.23 5.39
C GLY A 153 -0.07 -5.44 5.32
N MET A 154 0.72 -4.85 6.23
CA MET A 154 2.16 -5.10 6.31
C MET A 154 2.45 -6.56 6.72
N ASP A 155 1.66 -7.11 7.65
CA ASP A 155 1.79 -8.50 8.12
C ASP A 155 1.25 -9.51 7.10
N ILE A 156 0.36 -9.06 6.19
CA ILE A 156 -0.17 -9.88 5.09
C ILE A 156 0.83 -9.96 3.93
N HIS A 157 1.36 -8.81 3.51
CA HIS A 157 2.17 -8.70 2.29
C HIS A 157 3.67 -8.85 2.52
N HIS A 158 4.15 -8.68 3.77
CA HIS A 158 5.58 -8.71 4.13
C HIS A 158 6.47 -7.85 3.20
N PRO A 159 6.12 -6.59 2.94
CA PRO A 159 6.82 -5.76 1.97
C PRO A 159 8.27 -5.49 2.39
N SER A 160 9.17 -5.35 1.42
CA SER A 160 10.55 -4.97 1.69
C SER A 160 10.71 -3.50 2.07
N VAL A 161 9.74 -2.67 1.69
CA VAL A 161 9.69 -1.23 1.99
C VAL A 161 8.26 -0.83 2.36
N VAL A 162 8.14 -0.08 3.44
CA VAL A 162 6.89 0.56 3.85
C VAL A 162 7.06 2.07 3.78
N LEU A 163 6.14 2.74 3.10
CA LEU A 163 5.97 4.19 3.13
C LEU A 163 4.74 4.49 3.99
N MET A 164 4.91 5.36 4.97
CA MET A 164 3.82 5.76 5.87
C MET A 164 3.69 7.28 5.84
N ASP A 165 2.51 7.75 5.50
CA ASP A 165 2.18 9.16 5.40
C ASP A 165 1.34 9.54 6.63
N GLU A 166 2.04 10.02 7.69
CA GLU A 166 1.54 10.42 9.03
C GLU A 166 0.51 9.53 9.72
#